data_23de26aec75079297ad62530f17d4e6e
#
_entry.id   23de26aec75079297ad62530f17d4e6e
#
_cell.length_a   1.000
_cell.length_b   1.000
_cell.length_c   1.000
_cell.angle_alpha   90.00
_cell.angle_beta   90.00
_cell.angle_gamma   90.00
#
_symmetry.space_group_name_H-M   'P 1'
#
loop_
_entity.id
_entity.type
_entity.pdbx_description
1 polymer ?
#
loop_
_entity_poly.entity_id
_entity_poly.type
_entity_poly.pdbx_seq_one_letter_code
_entity_poly.pdbx_strand_id
1 'polypeptide(L)'
;MRVPVFENYVKIVQHPSAKMEFGSGAVMICSYGDYTDVLLFRELKLQEKISIDTAGRMTDNAGKYQGLKVNEAREKIIQDLQEMNLVERVENIKHRTPCCERSKNPVEIIPMEEYYVKQIEHKNELLDIARSLKFHPEEHRRRLIDWIEAISIDWPISRRRYNATEVPVWYCKSCNEANLPEPGKYVRPWKEKPPFDSCKKCGEKDFVGDERTFDTWMDSSISPLFITKYNRDQEFFEKTYPTSLRPQSKDIIRTWLHYTVLRCNQLTKKPPFTHAWIMGYGVDERGEKMSKSKGNAIDPIPILEKNGADMFRLWAASEVNLGSDFRVSEVKITGVGKFLSKLWNTARFVSNFPVVEEEPLETDKWILDELSKVIKESLEGYQDYNFFIPANRVREFIWNIFAPHYIELVKQRAYGIEFDEKSTRAAWSTLHICMKNLLLLLAPITPFITDKIWRELYSQESIHKQIFPEVKDDYQLSTITANIIEFNSLVWNKKKEQGLSLKNGISIEIPKNLELFESDLRAMHKLQR
;
A
#
# COMPACT_ATOMS: atom_id res chain seq x y z
N MET A 1 -15.91 -22.03 -48.18
CA MET A 1 -17.07 -22.64 -47.48
C MET A 1 -18.19 -21.61 -47.45
N ARG A 2 -19.45 -21.99 -47.70
CA ARG A 2 -20.63 -21.10 -47.61
C ARG A 2 -21.12 -21.09 -46.15
N VAL A 3 -21.31 -19.91 -45.60
CA VAL A 3 -21.87 -19.77 -44.25
C VAL A 3 -23.39 -19.81 -44.35
N PRO A 4 -24.08 -20.70 -43.64
CA PRO A 4 -25.55 -20.76 -43.62
C PRO A 4 -26.17 -19.43 -43.18
N VAL A 5 -27.40 -19.17 -43.60
CA VAL A 5 -28.20 -17.97 -43.24
C VAL A 5 -27.70 -16.67 -43.90
N PHE A 6 -26.36 -16.45 -43.89
CA PHE A 6 -25.76 -15.20 -44.41
C PHE A 6 -25.28 -15.31 -45.86
N GLU A 7 -25.26 -16.52 -46.41
CA GLU A 7 -24.84 -16.84 -47.78
C GLU A 7 -23.43 -16.35 -48.17
N ASN A 8 -22.64 -15.95 -47.20
CA ASN A 8 -21.27 -15.49 -47.42
C ASN A 8 -20.32 -16.69 -47.64
N TYR A 9 -19.33 -16.47 -48.50
CA TYR A 9 -18.23 -17.42 -48.69
C TYR A 9 -17.04 -17.03 -47.83
N VAL A 10 -16.52 -17.95 -47.02
CA VAL A 10 -15.34 -17.78 -46.18
C VAL A 10 -14.23 -18.71 -46.57
N LYS A 11 -12.98 -18.29 -46.41
CA LYS A 11 -11.81 -19.12 -46.66
C LYS A 11 -11.63 -20.12 -45.50
N ILE A 12 -11.18 -21.33 -45.84
CA ILE A 12 -10.69 -22.29 -44.88
C ILE A 12 -9.18 -22.12 -44.83
N VAL A 13 -8.63 -21.93 -43.62
CA VAL A 13 -7.21 -21.70 -43.40
C VAL A 13 -6.71 -22.75 -42.41
N GLN A 14 -5.57 -23.37 -42.70
CA GLN A 14 -4.93 -24.27 -41.75
C GLN A 14 -4.18 -23.44 -40.66
N HIS A 15 -4.43 -23.71 -39.40
CA HIS A 15 -3.80 -22.99 -38.31
C HIS A 15 -3.57 -23.89 -37.09
N PRO A 16 -2.44 -23.71 -36.33
CA PRO A 16 -2.12 -24.55 -35.14
C PRO A 16 -3.13 -24.44 -33.99
N SER A 17 -3.94 -23.39 -33.94
CA SER A 17 -5.01 -23.22 -32.93
C SER A 17 -6.21 -24.16 -33.18
N ALA A 18 -6.39 -24.67 -34.39
CA ALA A 18 -7.39 -25.68 -34.70
C ALA A 18 -6.85 -27.07 -34.34
N LYS A 19 -7.28 -27.62 -33.21
CA LYS A 19 -6.83 -28.93 -32.69
C LYS A 19 -7.84 -29.99 -33.03
N MET A 20 -7.36 -31.14 -33.53
CA MET A 20 -8.21 -32.28 -33.91
C MET A 20 -8.98 -32.92 -32.73
N GLU A 21 -8.50 -32.70 -31.51
CA GLU A 21 -9.13 -33.21 -30.29
C GLU A 21 -10.40 -32.41 -29.89
N PHE A 22 -10.65 -31.27 -30.53
CA PHE A 22 -11.82 -30.45 -30.24
C PHE A 22 -12.86 -30.54 -31.35
N GLY A 23 -13.98 -31.16 -31.06
CA GLY A 23 -15.12 -31.30 -31.95
C GLY A 23 -14.77 -31.93 -33.30
N SER A 24 -15.05 -31.28 -34.41
CA SER A 24 -14.73 -31.73 -35.78
C SER A 24 -13.32 -31.36 -36.24
N GLY A 25 -12.51 -30.67 -35.41
CA GLY A 25 -11.23 -30.08 -35.81
C GLY A 25 -11.37 -28.81 -36.66
N ALA A 26 -12.60 -28.38 -36.94
CA ALA A 26 -12.89 -27.13 -37.64
C ALA A 26 -13.37 -26.06 -36.63
N VAL A 27 -12.67 -24.92 -36.59
CA VAL A 27 -13.00 -23.80 -35.70
C VAL A 27 -13.50 -22.63 -36.56
N MET A 28 -14.66 -22.10 -36.21
CA MET A 28 -15.18 -20.87 -36.81
C MET A 28 -14.55 -19.67 -36.10
N ILE A 29 -13.92 -18.79 -36.83
CA ILE A 29 -13.31 -17.56 -36.33
C ILE A 29 -14.24 -16.38 -36.69
N CYS A 30 -14.59 -15.60 -35.66
CA CYS A 30 -15.37 -14.36 -35.82
C CYS A 30 -14.43 -13.15 -35.71
N SER A 31 -14.80 -11.99 -36.26
CA SER A 31 -13.98 -10.78 -36.18
C SER A 31 -13.73 -10.39 -34.69
N TYR A 32 -14.74 -10.54 -33.85
CA TYR A 32 -14.76 -10.08 -32.49
C TYR A 32 -15.53 -11.04 -31.55
N GLY A 33 -15.38 -12.36 -31.73
CA GLY A 33 -16.07 -13.37 -30.93
C GLY A 33 -15.50 -13.46 -29.52
N ASP A 34 -14.19 -13.63 -29.43
CA ASP A 34 -13.42 -13.59 -28.17
C ASP A 34 -12.02 -13.00 -28.41
N TYR A 35 -11.19 -13.00 -27.37
CA TYR A 35 -9.82 -12.48 -27.47
C TYR A 35 -8.94 -13.28 -28.43
N THR A 36 -9.13 -14.59 -28.50
CA THR A 36 -8.39 -15.46 -29.42
C THR A 36 -8.76 -15.17 -30.87
N ASP A 37 -10.04 -14.97 -31.15
CA ASP A 37 -10.53 -14.56 -32.46
C ASP A 37 -9.90 -13.24 -32.91
N VAL A 38 -9.85 -12.24 -32.05
CA VAL A 38 -9.22 -10.93 -32.36
C VAL A 38 -7.73 -11.09 -32.69
N LEU A 39 -6.99 -11.93 -31.98
CA LEU A 39 -5.58 -12.21 -32.27
C LEU A 39 -5.41 -12.89 -33.63
N LEU A 40 -6.20 -13.92 -33.93
CA LEU A 40 -6.15 -14.65 -35.20
C LEU A 40 -6.53 -13.77 -36.37
N PHE A 41 -7.53 -12.92 -36.21
CA PHE A 41 -7.92 -11.94 -37.21
C PHE A 41 -6.78 -11.01 -37.61
N ARG A 42 -6.02 -10.53 -36.62
CA ARG A 42 -4.85 -9.65 -36.82
C ARG A 42 -3.68 -10.40 -37.44
N GLU A 43 -3.38 -11.60 -36.94
CA GLU A 43 -2.30 -12.45 -37.46
C GLU A 43 -2.51 -12.83 -38.92
N LEU A 44 -3.72 -13.28 -39.25
CA LEU A 44 -4.11 -13.70 -40.59
C LEU A 44 -4.49 -12.53 -41.52
N LYS A 45 -4.47 -11.29 -41.01
CA LYS A 45 -4.83 -10.06 -41.75
C LYS A 45 -6.19 -10.20 -42.48
N LEU A 46 -7.19 -10.75 -41.76
CA LEU A 46 -8.52 -10.95 -42.31
C LEU A 46 -9.29 -9.63 -42.36
N GLN A 47 -10.24 -9.53 -43.30
CA GLN A 47 -11.10 -8.35 -43.39
C GLN A 47 -12.19 -8.42 -42.31
N GLU A 48 -12.27 -7.38 -41.49
CA GLU A 48 -13.23 -7.29 -40.41
C GLU A 48 -14.66 -7.08 -40.91
N LYS A 49 -15.62 -7.73 -40.21
CA LYS A 49 -17.05 -7.47 -40.36
C LYS A 49 -17.61 -7.09 -38.99
N ILE A 50 -17.97 -5.83 -38.82
CA ILE A 50 -18.53 -5.32 -37.56
C ILE A 50 -20.01 -5.63 -37.56
N SER A 51 -20.43 -6.58 -36.73
CA SER A 51 -21.83 -7.04 -36.66
C SER A 51 -22.57 -6.52 -35.41
N ILE A 52 -21.88 -5.90 -34.44
CA ILE A 52 -22.47 -5.34 -33.22
C ILE A 52 -22.04 -3.87 -33.12
N ASP A 53 -22.99 -2.99 -32.87
CA ASP A 53 -22.76 -1.56 -32.65
C ASP A 53 -22.43 -1.23 -31.18
N THR A 54 -22.15 0.04 -30.89
CA THR A 54 -21.84 0.54 -29.55
C THR A 54 -23.00 0.48 -28.56
N ALA A 55 -24.23 0.25 -29.06
CA ALA A 55 -25.42 0.07 -28.23
C ALA A 55 -25.77 -1.41 -27.99
N GLY A 56 -24.92 -2.34 -28.45
CA GLY A 56 -25.14 -3.79 -28.33
C GLY A 56 -26.23 -4.31 -29.25
N ARG A 57 -26.45 -3.65 -30.40
CA ARG A 57 -27.42 -4.06 -31.42
C ARG A 57 -26.70 -4.53 -32.65
N MET A 58 -27.36 -5.42 -33.40
CA MET A 58 -26.85 -5.92 -34.68
C MET A 58 -26.83 -4.82 -35.72
N THR A 59 -25.71 -4.69 -36.42
CA THR A 59 -25.53 -3.74 -37.54
C THR A 59 -26.18 -4.25 -38.85
N ASP A 60 -26.04 -3.49 -39.92
CA ASP A 60 -26.45 -3.87 -41.28
C ASP A 60 -25.75 -5.13 -41.80
N ASN A 61 -24.51 -5.39 -41.37
CA ASN A 61 -23.78 -6.63 -41.69
C ASN A 61 -24.50 -7.91 -41.20
N ALA A 62 -25.44 -7.79 -40.27
CA ALA A 62 -26.26 -8.89 -39.79
C ALA A 62 -27.50 -9.16 -40.63
N GLY A 63 -27.72 -8.42 -41.75
CA GLY A 63 -28.83 -8.60 -42.66
C GLY A 63 -30.18 -8.53 -41.95
N LYS A 64 -31.01 -9.58 -42.09
CA LYS A 64 -32.37 -9.62 -41.51
C LYS A 64 -32.44 -9.49 -39.98
N TYR A 65 -31.31 -9.60 -39.28
CA TYR A 65 -31.23 -9.43 -37.82
C TYR A 65 -30.83 -8.03 -37.38
N GLN A 66 -30.65 -7.10 -38.34
CA GLN A 66 -30.29 -5.71 -38.05
C GLN A 66 -31.22 -5.09 -36.99
N GLY A 67 -30.65 -4.34 -36.02
CA GLY A 67 -31.36 -3.64 -34.97
C GLY A 67 -31.76 -4.51 -33.75
N LEU A 68 -31.69 -5.83 -33.84
CA LEU A 68 -31.95 -6.73 -32.71
C LEU A 68 -30.82 -6.63 -31.68
N LYS A 69 -31.14 -6.86 -30.42
CA LYS A 69 -30.11 -7.08 -29.38
C LYS A 69 -29.40 -8.43 -29.62
N VAL A 70 -28.17 -8.56 -29.16
CA VAL A 70 -27.34 -9.76 -29.36
C VAL A 70 -28.08 -11.05 -28.94
N ASN A 71 -28.74 -11.06 -27.79
CA ASN A 71 -29.48 -12.25 -27.33
C ASN A 71 -30.69 -12.57 -28.22
N GLU A 72 -31.46 -11.56 -28.63
CA GLU A 72 -32.60 -11.71 -29.52
C GLU A 72 -32.17 -12.24 -30.91
N ALA A 73 -31.04 -11.72 -31.42
CA ALA A 73 -30.46 -12.18 -32.68
C ALA A 73 -29.99 -13.64 -32.59
N ARG A 74 -29.37 -14.03 -31.48
CA ARG A 74 -28.90 -15.41 -31.23
C ARG A 74 -30.06 -16.41 -31.26
N GLU A 75 -31.14 -16.10 -30.53
CA GLU A 75 -32.33 -16.95 -30.51
C GLU A 75 -32.93 -17.10 -31.93
N LYS A 76 -33.03 -16.01 -32.66
CA LYS A 76 -33.60 -15.99 -34.00
C LYS A 76 -32.75 -16.70 -35.06
N ILE A 77 -31.41 -16.59 -34.97
CA ILE A 77 -30.48 -17.34 -35.80
C ILE A 77 -30.59 -18.83 -35.56
N ILE A 78 -30.70 -19.27 -34.29
CA ILE A 78 -30.88 -20.69 -33.97
C ILE A 78 -32.19 -21.21 -34.54
N GLN A 79 -33.27 -20.47 -34.41
CA GLN A 79 -34.59 -20.82 -35.00
C GLN A 79 -34.49 -20.98 -36.54
N ASP A 80 -33.90 -19.99 -37.23
CA ASP A 80 -33.74 -20.04 -38.67
C ASP A 80 -32.88 -21.25 -39.13
N LEU A 81 -31.82 -21.58 -38.38
CA LEU A 81 -31.00 -22.77 -38.67
C LEU A 81 -31.79 -24.07 -38.45
N GLN A 82 -32.67 -24.11 -37.47
CA GLN A 82 -33.59 -25.25 -37.22
C GLN A 82 -34.57 -25.41 -38.37
N GLU A 83 -35.21 -24.33 -38.83
CA GLU A 83 -36.11 -24.33 -39.95
C GLU A 83 -35.43 -24.79 -41.28
N MET A 84 -34.13 -24.49 -41.42
CA MET A 84 -33.31 -24.96 -42.54
C MET A 84 -32.81 -26.41 -42.41
N ASN A 85 -33.14 -27.11 -41.31
CA ASN A 85 -32.65 -28.45 -40.97
C ASN A 85 -31.12 -28.54 -40.89
N LEU A 86 -30.48 -27.47 -40.41
CA LEU A 86 -29.03 -27.37 -40.27
C LEU A 86 -28.56 -27.57 -38.80
N VAL A 87 -29.48 -27.80 -37.88
CA VAL A 87 -29.18 -28.09 -36.46
C VAL A 87 -29.32 -29.58 -36.21
N GLU A 88 -28.20 -30.26 -35.97
CA GLU A 88 -28.18 -31.67 -35.67
C GLU A 88 -28.49 -31.92 -34.16
N ARG A 89 -27.91 -31.11 -33.29
CA ARG A 89 -28.04 -31.29 -31.83
C ARG A 89 -27.92 -29.96 -31.10
N VAL A 90 -28.66 -29.80 -30.02
CA VAL A 90 -28.57 -28.65 -29.11
C VAL A 90 -28.25 -29.20 -27.70
N GLU A 91 -27.20 -28.66 -27.08
CA GLU A 91 -26.79 -29.02 -25.72
C GLU A 91 -26.61 -27.80 -24.85
N ASN A 92 -27.02 -27.90 -23.60
CA ASN A 92 -26.74 -26.88 -22.60
C ASN A 92 -25.37 -27.10 -21.97
N ILE A 93 -24.46 -26.19 -22.18
CA ILE A 93 -23.11 -26.22 -21.62
C ILE A 93 -22.90 -25.10 -20.60
N LYS A 94 -22.06 -25.34 -19.59
CA LYS A 94 -21.58 -24.27 -18.71
C LYS A 94 -20.36 -23.59 -19.34
N HIS A 95 -20.50 -22.34 -19.70
CA HIS A 95 -19.44 -21.56 -20.30
C HIS A 95 -19.06 -20.38 -19.39
N ARG A 96 -17.75 -20.05 -19.28
CA ARG A 96 -17.26 -18.87 -18.59
C ARG A 96 -17.28 -17.70 -19.56
N THR A 97 -18.18 -16.75 -19.32
CA THR A 97 -18.31 -15.54 -20.16
C THR A 97 -17.77 -14.34 -19.38
N PRO A 98 -16.92 -13.49 -19.99
CA PRO A 98 -16.55 -12.21 -19.40
C PRO A 98 -17.76 -11.36 -19.13
N CYS A 99 -17.90 -10.86 -17.90
CA CYS A 99 -19.02 -10.00 -17.49
C CYS A 99 -18.51 -8.68 -16.94
N CYS A 100 -19.28 -7.62 -17.15
CA CYS A 100 -19.02 -6.35 -16.51
C CYS A 100 -19.10 -6.49 -14.98
N GLU A 101 -18.04 -6.08 -14.27
CA GLU A 101 -17.97 -6.20 -12.81
C GLU A 101 -19.15 -5.53 -12.09
N ARG A 102 -19.66 -4.42 -12.62
CA ARG A 102 -20.75 -3.64 -12.00
C ARG A 102 -22.11 -4.13 -12.40
N SER A 103 -22.38 -4.27 -13.71
CA SER A 103 -23.72 -4.65 -14.21
C SER A 103 -23.96 -6.16 -14.19
N LYS A 104 -22.90 -6.97 -14.09
CA LYS A 104 -22.90 -8.45 -14.21
C LYS A 104 -23.37 -8.96 -15.57
N ASN A 105 -23.62 -8.08 -16.53
CA ASN A 105 -23.98 -8.46 -17.89
C ASN A 105 -22.76 -8.94 -18.68
N PRO A 106 -22.92 -9.90 -19.60
CA PRO A 106 -21.89 -10.28 -20.56
C PRO A 106 -21.39 -9.07 -21.33
N VAL A 107 -20.09 -9.06 -21.63
CA VAL A 107 -19.47 -8.02 -22.47
C VAL A 107 -19.23 -8.56 -23.86
N GLU A 108 -19.54 -7.73 -24.87
CA GLU A 108 -19.23 -7.99 -26.26
C GLU A 108 -17.98 -7.23 -26.65
N ILE A 109 -17.20 -7.78 -27.60
CA ILE A 109 -15.99 -7.14 -28.11
C ILE A 109 -16.36 -6.40 -29.39
N ILE A 110 -16.09 -5.09 -29.43
CA ILE A 110 -16.34 -4.24 -30.59
C ILE A 110 -15.10 -3.39 -30.89
N PRO A 111 -14.83 -3.03 -32.16
CA PRO A 111 -13.77 -2.10 -32.47
C PRO A 111 -14.17 -0.68 -32.08
N MET A 112 -13.23 0.04 -31.48
CA MET A 112 -13.42 1.43 -31.09
C MET A 112 -12.11 2.20 -31.29
N GLU A 113 -12.23 3.43 -31.80
CA GLU A 113 -11.09 4.34 -31.90
C GLU A 113 -10.83 4.94 -30.51
N GLU A 114 -9.62 4.74 -30.02
CA GLU A 114 -9.17 5.25 -28.72
C GLU A 114 -7.77 5.86 -28.83
N TYR A 115 -7.42 6.72 -27.90
CA TYR A 115 -6.05 7.19 -27.75
C TYR A 115 -5.22 6.18 -26.98
N TYR A 116 -3.97 5.99 -27.42
CA TYR A 116 -3.04 5.08 -26.78
C TYR A 116 -1.74 5.80 -26.42
N VAL A 117 -1.22 5.50 -25.24
CA VAL A 117 0.18 5.81 -24.91
C VAL A 117 1.02 4.60 -25.26
N LYS A 118 2.04 4.81 -26.07
CA LYS A 118 3.01 3.78 -26.44
C LYS A 118 3.76 3.30 -25.20
N GLN A 119 3.72 2.00 -24.94
CA GLN A 119 4.43 1.38 -23.84
C GLN A 119 5.24 0.16 -24.26
N ILE A 120 4.87 -0.50 -25.36
CA ILE A 120 5.58 -1.69 -25.86
C ILE A 120 7.01 -1.34 -26.23
N GLU A 121 7.22 -0.24 -26.94
CA GLU A 121 8.54 0.20 -27.37
C GLU A 121 9.47 0.60 -26.21
N HIS A 122 8.92 0.89 -25.03
CA HIS A 122 9.65 1.29 -23.82
C HIS A 122 9.94 0.14 -22.86
N LYS A 123 9.56 -1.11 -23.17
CA LYS A 123 9.66 -2.25 -22.23
C LYS A 123 11.05 -2.41 -21.61
N ASN A 124 12.10 -2.29 -22.40
CA ASN A 124 13.47 -2.46 -21.92
C ASN A 124 13.85 -1.35 -20.91
N GLU A 125 13.56 -0.08 -21.25
CA GLU A 125 13.79 1.05 -20.33
C GLU A 125 13.02 0.86 -19.02
N LEU A 126 11.76 0.40 -19.08
CA LEU A 126 10.92 0.16 -17.91
C LEU A 126 11.44 -1.00 -17.05
N LEU A 127 11.96 -2.05 -17.65
CA LEU A 127 12.59 -3.17 -16.93
C LEU A 127 13.86 -2.71 -16.20
N ASP A 128 14.67 -1.88 -16.83
CA ASP A 128 15.88 -1.34 -16.21
C ASP A 128 15.56 -0.43 -15.03
N ILE A 129 14.52 0.41 -15.16
CA ILE A 129 14.03 1.21 -14.04
C ILE A 129 13.49 0.30 -12.93
N ALA A 130 12.66 -0.70 -13.25
CA ALA A 130 12.08 -1.62 -12.27
C ALA A 130 13.17 -2.36 -11.46
N ARG A 131 14.29 -2.70 -12.10
CA ARG A 131 15.46 -3.32 -11.44
C ARG A 131 16.21 -2.34 -10.54
N SER A 132 16.28 -1.07 -10.90
CA SER A 132 17.00 -0.03 -10.15
C SER A 132 16.24 0.47 -8.91
N LEU A 133 14.90 0.39 -8.90
CA LEU A 133 14.08 0.81 -7.78
C LEU A 133 14.30 -0.08 -6.55
N LYS A 134 14.38 0.51 -5.37
CA LYS A 134 14.39 -0.23 -4.10
C LYS A 134 12.96 -0.47 -3.63
N PHE A 135 12.58 -1.74 -3.53
CA PHE A 135 11.24 -2.13 -3.05
C PHE A 135 11.26 -2.47 -1.56
N HIS A 136 10.24 -2.04 -0.85
CA HIS A 136 9.99 -2.37 0.54
C HIS A 136 8.57 -2.95 0.68
N PRO A 137 8.43 -4.30 0.84
CA PRO A 137 9.49 -5.30 0.78
C PRO A 137 9.92 -5.64 -0.67
N GLU A 138 11.13 -6.18 -0.79
CA GLU A 138 11.81 -6.47 -2.06
C GLU A 138 11.03 -7.40 -3.00
N GLU A 139 10.31 -8.37 -2.45
CA GLU A 139 9.56 -9.38 -3.20
C GLU A 139 8.53 -8.80 -4.18
N HIS A 140 8.03 -7.60 -3.91
CA HIS A 140 7.05 -6.94 -4.78
C HIS A 140 7.63 -6.39 -6.08
N ARG A 141 8.96 -6.26 -6.21
CA ARG A 141 9.63 -5.91 -7.48
C ARG A 141 9.25 -6.88 -8.59
N ARG A 142 9.18 -8.18 -8.27
CA ARG A 142 8.85 -9.22 -9.24
C ARG A 142 7.49 -8.98 -9.89
N ARG A 143 6.51 -8.46 -9.15
CA ARG A 143 5.18 -8.14 -9.70
C ARG A 143 5.21 -7.06 -10.78
N LEU A 144 6.09 -6.07 -10.63
CA LEU A 144 6.26 -5.03 -11.65
C LEU A 144 6.97 -5.59 -12.89
N ILE A 145 8.02 -6.37 -12.69
CA ILE A 145 8.78 -7.00 -13.78
C ILE A 145 7.86 -7.92 -14.59
N ASP A 146 7.17 -8.86 -13.95
CA ASP A 146 6.25 -9.78 -14.61
C ASP A 146 5.16 -9.05 -15.40
N TRP A 147 4.67 -7.94 -14.85
CA TRP A 147 3.69 -7.12 -15.55
C TRP A 147 4.26 -6.49 -16.81
N ILE A 148 5.45 -5.87 -16.73
CA ILE A 148 6.11 -5.24 -17.89
C ILE A 148 6.40 -6.29 -18.97
N GLU A 149 6.88 -7.47 -18.59
CA GLU A 149 7.14 -8.59 -19.51
C GLU A 149 5.86 -9.07 -20.23
N ALA A 150 4.74 -9.10 -19.53
CA ALA A 150 3.44 -9.56 -20.04
C ALA A 150 2.71 -8.55 -20.94
N ILE A 151 3.13 -7.29 -20.98
CA ILE A 151 2.48 -6.26 -21.79
C ILE A 151 2.56 -6.65 -23.29
N SER A 152 1.41 -6.72 -23.95
CA SER A 152 1.27 -7.04 -25.36
C SER A 152 0.55 -5.98 -26.20
N ILE A 153 -0.02 -4.95 -25.54
CA ILE A 153 -0.73 -3.84 -26.17
C ILE A 153 -0.30 -2.51 -25.57
N ASP A 154 -0.40 -1.43 -26.33
CA ASP A 154 -0.23 -0.08 -25.82
C ASP A 154 -1.37 0.31 -24.87
N TRP A 155 -1.13 1.28 -23.99
CA TRP A 155 -2.09 1.65 -22.97
C TRP A 155 -3.22 2.52 -23.52
N PRO A 156 -4.48 2.03 -23.59
CA PRO A 156 -5.63 2.82 -24.00
C PRO A 156 -5.99 3.84 -22.90
N ILE A 157 -5.83 5.12 -23.20
CA ILE A 157 -5.95 6.22 -22.23
C ILE A 157 -7.25 7.00 -22.30
N SER A 158 -8.05 6.85 -23.34
CA SER A 158 -9.34 7.54 -23.44
C SER A 158 -10.49 6.71 -22.85
N ARG A 159 -11.49 7.41 -22.30
CA ARG A 159 -12.67 6.83 -21.68
C ARG A 159 -13.92 7.59 -22.13
N ARG A 160 -15.03 6.86 -22.30
CA ARG A 160 -16.33 7.41 -22.68
C ARG A 160 -17.24 7.71 -21.48
N ARG A 161 -16.79 7.35 -20.27
CA ARG A 161 -17.47 7.73 -19.03
C ARG A 161 -16.89 9.07 -18.57
N TYR A 162 -17.76 10.05 -18.36
CA TYR A 162 -17.36 11.34 -17.82
C TYR A 162 -16.86 11.19 -16.38
N ASN A 163 -15.56 11.07 -16.25
CA ASN A 163 -14.86 10.94 -14.97
C ASN A 163 -13.36 11.13 -15.21
N ALA A 164 -12.75 12.14 -14.67
CA ALA A 164 -11.38 12.59 -14.85
C ALA A 164 -11.24 13.75 -15.87
N THR A 165 -10.01 14.06 -16.28
CA THR A 165 -9.67 15.17 -17.16
C THR A 165 -10.08 14.87 -18.60
N GLU A 166 -10.69 15.83 -19.28
CA GLU A 166 -11.10 15.73 -20.67
C GLU A 166 -9.90 15.62 -21.62
N VAL A 167 -10.10 14.92 -22.72
CA VAL A 167 -9.13 14.86 -23.81
C VAL A 167 -9.14 16.20 -24.56
N PRO A 168 -8.04 16.98 -24.54
CA PRO A 168 -8.02 18.36 -25.01
C PRO A 168 -7.85 18.44 -26.54
N VAL A 169 -8.80 17.86 -27.30
CA VAL A 169 -8.72 17.75 -28.75
C VAL A 169 -9.97 18.29 -29.42
N TRP A 170 -9.79 19.07 -30.50
CA TRP A 170 -10.83 19.44 -31.45
C TRP A 170 -10.50 18.88 -32.83
N TYR A 171 -11.44 18.22 -33.43
CA TYR A 171 -11.32 17.69 -34.78
C TYR A 171 -11.86 18.69 -35.80
N CYS A 172 -11.09 18.95 -36.85
CA CYS A 172 -11.54 19.72 -37.97
C CYS A 172 -12.67 19.01 -38.70
N LYS A 173 -13.81 19.67 -38.95
CA LYS A 173 -14.94 19.06 -39.65
C LYS A 173 -14.64 18.69 -41.11
N SER A 174 -13.74 19.42 -41.76
CA SER A 174 -13.44 19.21 -43.18
C SER A 174 -12.39 18.13 -43.43
N CYS A 175 -11.34 18.04 -42.62
CA CYS A 175 -10.23 17.11 -42.86
C CYS A 175 -9.95 16.13 -41.71
N ASN A 176 -10.77 16.14 -40.66
CA ASN A 176 -10.68 15.30 -39.47
C ASN A 176 -9.34 15.40 -38.72
N GLU A 177 -8.54 16.43 -38.99
CA GLU A 177 -7.26 16.65 -38.28
C GLU A 177 -7.49 17.01 -36.83
N ALA A 178 -6.76 16.36 -35.94
CA ALA A 178 -6.75 16.65 -34.49
C ALA A 178 -5.95 17.92 -34.20
N ASN A 179 -6.60 18.89 -33.57
CA ASN A 179 -5.99 20.17 -33.17
C ASN A 179 -5.97 20.26 -31.65
N LEU A 180 -4.81 20.63 -31.09
CA LEU A 180 -4.55 20.74 -29.66
C LEU A 180 -4.41 22.20 -29.25
N PRO A 181 -4.86 22.58 -28.04
CA PRO A 181 -4.59 23.90 -27.46
C PRO A 181 -3.13 24.02 -27.04
N GLU A 182 -2.70 25.25 -26.75
CA GLU A 182 -1.43 25.47 -26.09
C GLU A 182 -1.42 24.82 -24.69
N PRO A 183 -0.27 24.25 -24.26
CA PRO A 183 -0.15 23.63 -22.95
C PRO A 183 -0.44 24.58 -21.78
N GLY A 184 -0.89 24.02 -20.65
CA GLY A 184 -1.03 24.73 -19.38
C GLY A 184 -2.41 25.30 -19.09
N LYS A 185 -3.40 25.07 -19.96
CA LYS A 185 -4.79 25.44 -19.73
C LYS A 185 -5.68 24.20 -19.69
N TYR A 186 -6.54 24.13 -18.66
CA TYR A 186 -7.62 23.16 -18.64
C TYR A 186 -8.73 23.60 -19.61
N VAL A 187 -9.18 22.68 -20.43
CA VAL A 187 -10.20 22.92 -21.45
C VAL A 187 -11.21 21.78 -21.49
N ARG A 188 -12.43 22.09 -21.91
CA ARG A 188 -13.52 21.10 -22.13
C ARG A 188 -14.00 21.15 -23.58
N PRO A 189 -13.36 20.42 -24.50
CA PRO A 189 -13.62 20.52 -25.93
C PRO A 189 -15.08 20.31 -26.32
N TRP A 190 -15.77 19.41 -25.66
CA TRP A 190 -17.19 19.13 -25.89
C TRP A 190 -18.14 20.29 -25.50
N LYS A 191 -17.65 21.25 -24.72
CA LYS A 191 -18.46 22.38 -24.21
C LYS A 191 -17.95 23.74 -24.68
N GLU A 192 -16.67 23.86 -24.94
CA GLU A 192 -15.98 25.13 -25.17
C GLU A 192 -15.59 25.27 -26.65
N LYS A 193 -15.51 26.50 -27.14
CA LYS A 193 -14.94 26.76 -28.46
C LYS A 193 -13.42 26.51 -28.44
N PRO A 194 -12.84 26.08 -29.59
CA PRO A 194 -11.39 25.92 -29.65
C PRO A 194 -10.66 27.25 -29.38
N PRO A 195 -9.51 27.22 -28.71
CA PRO A 195 -8.71 28.42 -28.44
C PRO A 195 -7.79 28.80 -29.62
N PHE A 196 -8.13 28.39 -30.84
CA PHE A 196 -7.43 28.68 -32.08
C PHE A 196 -8.44 28.98 -33.19
N ASP A 197 -8.04 29.79 -34.19
CA ASP A 197 -8.94 30.33 -35.19
C ASP A 197 -9.15 29.40 -36.41
N SER A 198 -8.19 28.52 -36.70
CA SER A 198 -8.24 27.67 -37.90
C SER A 198 -7.47 26.35 -37.72
N CYS A 199 -7.85 25.37 -38.51
CA CYS A 199 -7.18 24.08 -38.58
C CYS A 199 -5.74 24.23 -39.09
N LYS A 200 -4.80 23.67 -38.37
CA LYS A 200 -3.36 23.69 -38.70
C LYS A 200 -3.02 23.02 -40.03
N LYS A 201 -3.93 22.16 -40.60
CA LYS A 201 -3.70 21.40 -41.82
C LYS A 201 -4.41 22.00 -43.04
N CYS A 202 -5.67 22.39 -42.92
CA CYS A 202 -6.47 22.83 -44.07
C CYS A 202 -7.01 24.27 -43.95
N GLY A 203 -6.79 24.96 -42.82
CA GLY A 203 -7.24 26.32 -42.62
C GLY A 203 -8.73 26.48 -42.29
N GLU A 204 -9.52 25.40 -42.25
CA GLU A 204 -10.95 25.42 -41.91
C GLU A 204 -11.17 25.89 -40.46
N LYS A 205 -12.32 26.55 -40.20
CA LYS A 205 -12.64 27.14 -38.91
C LYS A 205 -13.66 26.36 -38.09
N ASP A 206 -14.27 25.35 -38.69
CA ASP A 206 -15.29 24.53 -38.03
C ASP A 206 -14.69 23.29 -37.38
N PHE A 207 -14.98 23.12 -36.10
CA PHE A 207 -14.46 22.05 -35.27
C PHE A 207 -15.54 21.33 -34.46
N VAL A 208 -15.24 20.06 -34.13
CA VAL A 208 -15.98 19.27 -33.15
C VAL A 208 -15.04 18.91 -32.00
N GLY A 209 -15.43 19.25 -30.75
CA GLY A 209 -14.66 18.89 -29.58
C GLY A 209 -14.81 17.42 -29.22
N ASP A 210 -13.72 16.82 -28.72
CA ASP A 210 -13.75 15.44 -28.21
C ASP A 210 -14.60 15.37 -26.92
N GLU A 211 -15.46 14.36 -26.82
CA GLU A 211 -16.33 14.12 -25.65
C GLU A 211 -15.73 13.15 -24.64
N ARG A 212 -14.58 12.54 -24.96
CA ARG A 212 -13.92 11.55 -24.11
C ARG A 212 -13.14 12.22 -22.98
N THR A 213 -12.92 11.47 -21.92
CA THR A 213 -12.02 11.83 -20.82
C THR A 213 -10.83 10.87 -20.79
N PHE A 214 -9.76 11.25 -20.09
CA PHE A 214 -8.65 10.35 -19.87
C PHE A 214 -8.98 9.27 -18.83
N ASP A 215 -8.24 8.18 -18.87
CA ASP A 215 -8.11 7.25 -17.77
C ASP A 215 -7.62 7.99 -16.51
N THR A 216 -8.23 7.78 -15.36
CA THR A 216 -7.81 8.43 -14.11
C THR A 216 -6.35 8.18 -13.75
N TRP A 217 -5.78 7.05 -14.19
CA TRP A 217 -4.34 6.78 -14.05
C TRP A 217 -3.47 7.72 -14.88
N MET A 218 -4.02 8.31 -15.95
CA MET A 218 -3.30 9.31 -16.75
C MET A 218 -2.96 10.55 -15.91
N ASP A 219 -3.93 11.03 -15.12
CA ASP A 219 -3.74 12.17 -14.24
C ASP A 219 -2.78 11.83 -13.08
N SER A 220 -3.02 10.73 -12.38
CA SER A 220 -2.23 10.34 -11.21
C SER A 220 -0.82 9.86 -11.53
N SER A 221 -0.57 9.43 -12.78
CA SER A 221 0.75 8.96 -13.23
C SER A 221 1.82 10.06 -13.25
N ILE A 222 1.43 11.33 -13.29
CA ILE A 222 2.34 12.48 -13.27
C ILE A 222 2.53 13.09 -11.88
N SER A 223 2.01 12.45 -10.82
CA SER A 223 2.10 12.99 -9.45
C SER A 223 3.53 13.34 -8.99
N PRO A 224 4.61 12.58 -9.29
CA PRO A 224 5.97 13.00 -8.97
C PRO A 224 6.39 14.28 -9.69
N LEU A 225 6.00 14.44 -10.94
CA LEU A 225 6.29 15.66 -11.73
C LEU A 225 5.53 16.86 -11.19
N PHE A 226 4.27 16.64 -10.77
CA PHE A 226 3.45 17.72 -10.19
C PHE A 226 4.01 18.24 -8.87
N ILE A 227 4.36 17.37 -7.93
CA ILE A 227 4.87 17.77 -6.61
C ILE A 227 6.27 18.36 -6.68
N THR A 228 7.09 17.94 -7.63
CA THR A 228 8.44 18.48 -7.87
C THR A 228 8.44 19.72 -8.78
N LYS A 229 7.24 20.22 -9.15
CA LYS A 229 7.04 21.43 -9.97
C LYS A 229 7.66 21.37 -11.39
N TYR A 230 7.71 20.20 -11.99
CA TYR A 230 8.16 20.04 -13.39
C TYR A 230 7.57 21.09 -14.32
N ASN A 231 8.40 21.75 -15.14
CA ASN A 231 8.06 22.88 -16.02
C ASN A 231 7.45 24.12 -15.32
N ARG A 232 7.47 24.22 -14.00
CA ARG A 232 6.98 25.37 -13.23
C ARG A 232 8.04 26.06 -12.39
N ASP A 233 9.05 25.28 -11.93
CA ASP A 233 10.16 25.74 -11.13
C ASP A 233 11.34 24.78 -11.33
N GLN A 234 12.23 25.15 -12.26
CA GLN A 234 13.33 24.28 -12.69
C GLN A 234 14.32 23.98 -11.57
N GLU A 235 14.65 24.98 -10.76
CA GLU A 235 15.59 24.83 -9.65
C GLU A 235 15.05 23.86 -8.59
N PHE A 236 13.78 23.99 -8.23
CA PHE A 236 13.13 23.08 -7.30
C PHE A 236 13.03 21.66 -7.86
N PHE A 237 12.71 21.53 -9.15
CA PHE A 237 12.64 20.24 -9.82
C PHE A 237 13.98 19.49 -9.76
N GLU A 238 15.07 20.16 -10.13
CA GLU A 238 16.42 19.55 -10.14
C GLU A 238 16.87 19.09 -8.74
N LYS A 239 16.46 19.79 -7.69
CA LYS A 239 16.75 19.43 -6.30
C LYS A 239 15.91 18.29 -5.76
N THR A 240 14.70 18.11 -6.29
CA THR A 240 13.69 17.21 -5.66
C THR A 240 13.27 16.01 -6.51
N TYR A 241 13.66 15.98 -7.78
CA TYR A 241 13.39 14.87 -8.69
C TYR A 241 14.68 14.07 -9.02
N PRO A 242 14.67 12.73 -8.92
CA PRO A 242 13.58 11.83 -8.51
C PRO A 242 13.14 12.02 -7.06
N THR A 243 11.86 11.77 -6.75
CA THR A 243 11.39 11.77 -5.36
C THR A 243 11.97 10.59 -4.59
N SER A 244 12.00 10.66 -3.25
CA SER A 244 12.59 9.60 -2.44
C SER A 244 11.70 8.36 -2.36
N LEU A 245 10.40 8.53 -2.12
CA LEU A 245 9.51 7.44 -1.72
C LEU A 245 8.17 7.48 -2.44
N ARG A 246 7.71 6.31 -2.89
CA ARG A 246 6.36 6.07 -3.41
C ARG A 246 5.62 5.08 -2.52
N PRO A 247 4.79 5.54 -1.55
CA PRO A 247 3.93 4.65 -0.78
C PRO A 247 2.68 4.29 -1.59
N GLN A 248 2.36 3.00 -1.66
CA GLN A 248 1.16 2.49 -2.32
C GLN A 248 0.83 1.06 -1.91
N SER A 249 -0.37 0.60 -2.25
CA SER A 249 -0.80 -0.77 -2.05
C SER A 249 -0.37 -1.69 -3.22
N LYS A 250 -0.28 -2.99 -2.93
CA LYS A 250 0.20 -4.00 -3.88
C LYS A 250 -0.70 -4.21 -5.11
N ASP A 251 -1.97 -3.83 -5.06
CA ASP A 251 -2.92 -3.99 -6.18
C ASP A 251 -2.72 -2.97 -7.30
N ILE A 252 -2.11 -1.84 -7.00
CA ILE A 252 -1.90 -0.77 -7.98
C ILE A 252 -0.46 -0.72 -8.53
N ILE A 253 0.32 -1.77 -8.32
CA ILE A 253 1.65 -1.92 -8.93
C ILE A 253 1.54 -1.96 -10.47
N ARG A 254 0.54 -2.69 -10.99
CA ARG A 254 0.31 -2.85 -12.44
C ARG A 254 -0.33 -1.64 -13.11
N THR A 255 -0.84 -0.70 -12.32
CA THR A 255 -1.52 0.51 -12.78
C THR A 255 -0.74 1.75 -12.36
N TRP A 256 -0.99 2.29 -11.18
CA TRP A 256 -0.40 3.56 -10.76
C TRP A 256 1.14 3.56 -10.76
N LEU A 257 1.80 2.52 -10.21
CA LEU A 257 3.26 2.44 -10.20
C LEU A 257 3.81 2.35 -11.63
N HIS A 258 3.29 1.39 -12.41
CA HIS A 258 3.72 1.16 -13.79
C HIS A 258 3.54 2.40 -14.67
N TYR A 259 2.34 2.99 -14.66
CA TYR A 259 2.05 4.16 -15.47
C TYR A 259 2.82 5.41 -15.01
N THR A 260 3.14 5.52 -13.73
CA THR A 260 4.02 6.58 -13.24
C THR A 260 5.44 6.41 -13.77
N VAL A 261 5.99 5.20 -13.71
CA VAL A 261 7.32 4.91 -14.27
C VAL A 261 7.35 5.19 -15.77
N LEU A 262 6.36 4.71 -16.52
CA LEU A 262 6.23 4.94 -17.96
C LEU A 262 6.21 6.44 -18.31
N ARG A 263 5.26 7.17 -17.72
CA ARG A 263 5.04 8.59 -18.06
C ARG A 263 6.20 9.48 -17.64
N CYS A 264 6.74 9.28 -16.46
CA CYS A 264 7.89 10.05 -16.00
C CYS A 264 9.14 9.74 -16.84
N ASN A 265 9.38 8.48 -17.20
CA ASN A 265 10.49 8.12 -18.10
C ASN A 265 10.33 8.74 -19.49
N GLN A 266 9.12 8.74 -20.06
CA GLN A 266 8.88 9.38 -21.35
C GLN A 266 9.21 10.87 -21.35
N LEU A 267 8.91 11.58 -20.24
CA LEU A 267 9.06 13.03 -20.13
C LEU A 267 10.44 13.47 -19.63
N THR A 268 11.11 12.68 -18.79
CA THR A 268 12.36 13.10 -18.12
C THR A 268 13.55 12.20 -18.39
N LYS A 269 13.34 11.01 -18.95
CA LYS A 269 14.35 9.96 -19.11
C LYS A 269 15.01 9.53 -17.77
N LYS A 270 14.33 9.74 -16.66
CA LYS A 270 14.78 9.39 -15.32
C LYS A 270 13.68 8.62 -14.57
N PRO A 271 14.04 7.76 -13.61
CA PRO A 271 13.06 7.13 -12.72
C PRO A 271 12.31 8.20 -11.91
N PRO A 272 11.01 7.98 -11.58
CA PRO A 272 10.23 8.97 -10.85
C PRO A 272 10.55 9.06 -9.35
N PHE A 273 11.10 7.99 -8.76
CA PHE A 273 11.44 7.85 -7.34
C PHE A 273 12.52 6.78 -7.16
N THR A 274 13.14 6.76 -5.97
CA THR A 274 14.19 5.79 -5.64
C THR A 274 13.65 4.57 -4.89
N HIS A 275 12.61 4.74 -4.06
CA HIS A 275 12.02 3.71 -3.23
C HIS A 275 10.53 3.53 -3.52
N ALA A 276 10.08 2.29 -3.62
CA ALA A 276 8.67 1.90 -3.69
C ALA A 276 8.27 1.19 -2.39
N TRP A 277 7.37 1.79 -1.61
CA TRP A 277 6.89 1.26 -0.34
C TRP A 277 5.52 0.62 -0.54
N ILE A 278 5.45 -0.72 -0.42
CA ILE A 278 4.28 -1.49 -0.82
C ILE A 278 3.55 -2.02 0.41
N MET A 279 2.28 -1.66 0.54
CA MET A 279 1.39 -2.12 1.60
C MET A 279 0.52 -3.29 1.13
N GLY A 280 0.10 -4.13 2.08
CA GLY A 280 -0.96 -5.11 1.89
C GLY A 280 -2.37 -4.48 1.90
N TYR A 281 -3.39 -5.34 1.94
CA TYR A 281 -4.79 -4.92 2.04
C TYR A 281 -5.27 -4.92 3.48
N GLY A 282 -6.14 -3.97 3.83
CA GLY A 282 -7.06 -4.15 4.94
C GLY A 282 -8.09 -5.23 4.58
N VAL A 283 -8.16 -6.28 5.39
CA VAL A 283 -9.16 -7.33 5.26
C VAL A 283 -10.09 -7.31 6.47
N ASP A 284 -11.32 -7.77 6.28
CA ASP A 284 -12.29 -7.93 7.35
C ASP A 284 -11.96 -9.12 8.26
N GLU A 285 -12.81 -9.40 9.24
CA GLU A 285 -12.62 -10.50 10.19
C GLU A 285 -12.59 -11.88 9.52
N ARG A 286 -13.22 -12.00 8.34
CA ARG A 286 -13.25 -13.24 7.53
C ARG A 286 -12.04 -13.37 6.62
N GLY A 287 -11.18 -12.35 6.55
CA GLY A 287 -10.02 -12.30 5.67
C GLY A 287 -10.35 -11.85 4.24
N GLU A 288 -11.54 -11.29 4.00
CA GLU A 288 -11.92 -10.75 2.69
C GLU A 288 -11.43 -9.30 2.55
N LYS A 289 -10.89 -8.98 1.35
CA LYS A 289 -10.49 -7.60 1.04
C LYS A 289 -11.66 -6.65 1.23
N MET A 290 -11.45 -5.62 2.06
CA MET A 290 -12.45 -4.58 2.29
C MET A 290 -12.64 -3.71 1.04
N SER A 291 -13.89 -3.49 0.68
CA SER A 291 -14.27 -2.60 -0.43
C SER A 291 -15.67 -2.03 -0.23
N LYS A 292 -15.90 -0.81 -0.75
CA LYS A 292 -17.23 -0.18 -0.71
C LYS A 292 -18.28 -1.00 -1.45
N SER A 293 -17.89 -1.67 -2.55
CA SER A 293 -18.81 -2.50 -3.35
C SER A 293 -19.28 -3.78 -2.64
N LYS A 294 -18.51 -4.29 -1.68
CA LYS A 294 -18.88 -5.45 -0.84
C LYS A 294 -19.61 -5.05 0.44
N GLY A 295 -19.64 -3.76 0.78
CA GLY A 295 -20.26 -3.26 2.00
C GLY A 295 -19.51 -3.63 3.29
N ASN A 296 -18.27 -4.15 3.19
CA ASN A 296 -17.43 -4.54 4.32
C ASN A 296 -16.29 -3.54 4.61
N ALA A 297 -16.33 -2.35 3.99
CA ALA A 297 -15.38 -1.29 4.27
C ALA A 297 -15.73 -0.58 5.58
N ILE A 298 -14.75 -0.43 6.46
CA ILE A 298 -14.89 0.30 7.72
C ILE A 298 -14.51 1.77 7.46
N ASP A 299 -15.40 2.69 7.87
CA ASP A 299 -15.08 4.12 7.87
C ASP A 299 -14.11 4.41 9.03
N PRO A 300 -12.93 4.97 8.78
CA PRO A 300 -11.98 5.29 9.84
C PRO A 300 -12.39 6.50 10.70
N ILE A 301 -13.25 7.39 10.23
CA ILE A 301 -13.59 8.63 10.94
C ILE A 301 -14.21 8.39 12.30
N PRO A 302 -15.26 7.57 12.47
CA PRO A 302 -15.83 7.28 13.79
C PRO A 302 -14.81 6.63 14.75
N ILE A 303 -13.91 5.81 14.21
CA ILE A 303 -12.85 5.17 15.00
C ILE A 303 -11.85 6.21 15.51
N LEU A 304 -11.45 7.15 14.66
CA LEU A 304 -10.54 8.25 15.00
C LEU A 304 -11.16 9.20 16.03
N GLU A 305 -12.44 9.53 15.88
CA GLU A 305 -13.17 10.37 16.84
C GLU A 305 -13.26 9.72 18.22
N LYS A 306 -13.50 8.42 18.28
CA LYS A 306 -13.62 7.66 19.54
C LYS A 306 -12.28 7.40 20.21
N ASN A 307 -11.25 7.02 19.47
CA ASN A 307 -9.99 6.49 20.01
C ASN A 307 -8.81 7.48 19.91
N GLY A 308 -8.93 8.50 19.08
CA GLY A 308 -7.84 9.44 18.80
C GLY A 308 -6.82 8.93 17.78
N ALA A 309 -6.06 9.87 17.22
CA ALA A 309 -5.13 9.58 16.13
C ALA A 309 -3.95 8.68 16.56
N ASP A 310 -3.36 8.90 17.71
CA ASP A 310 -2.21 8.11 18.18
C ASP A 310 -2.55 6.63 18.38
N MET A 311 -3.77 6.34 18.85
CA MET A 311 -4.22 4.96 19.02
C MET A 311 -4.36 4.25 17.67
N PHE A 312 -4.97 4.92 16.69
CA PHE A 312 -5.13 4.40 15.34
C PHE A 312 -3.77 4.20 14.64
N ARG A 313 -2.86 5.19 14.75
CA ARG A 313 -1.51 5.12 14.19
C ARG A 313 -0.68 4.00 14.81
N LEU A 314 -0.72 3.86 16.15
CA LEU A 314 -0.02 2.80 16.85
C LEU A 314 -0.53 1.42 16.47
N TRP A 315 -1.86 1.26 16.37
CA TRP A 315 -2.45 0.02 15.88
C TRP A 315 -1.96 -0.30 14.46
N ALA A 316 -2.04 0.66 13.54
CA ALA A 316 -1.59 0.46 12.17
C ALA A 316 -0.10 0.06 12.10
N ALA A 317 0.77 0.74 12.87
CA ALA A 317 2.19 0.41 12.91
C ALA A 317 2.46 -0.97 13.54
N SER A 318 1.74 -1.36 14.60
CA SER A 318 2.01 -2.59 15.34
C SER A 318 1.36 -3.85 14.76
N GLU A 319 0.33 -3.73 13.91
CA GLU A 319 -0.37 -4.87 13.29
C GLU A 319 0.01 -5.08 11.82
N VAL A 320 0.49 -4.05 11.13
CA VAL A 320 0.76 -4.10 9.69
C VAL A 320 2.23 -4.36 9.43
N ASN A 321 2.58 -5.64 9.25
CA ASN A 321 3.90 -5.96 8.71
C ASN A 321 3.92 -5.61 7.21
N LEU A 322 4.98 -4.95 6.78
CA LEU A 322 5.11 -4.39 5.44
C LEU A 322 4.86 -5.46 4.35
N GLY A 323 4.03 -5.12 3.36
CA GLY A 323 3.64 -6.00 2.27
C GLY A 323 2.55 -7.04 2.59
N SER A 324 2.29 -7.29 3.87
CA SER A 324 1.30 -8.30 4.32
C SER A 324 -0.10 -7.71 4.44
N ASP A 325 -1.12 -8.55 4.19
CA ASP A 325 -2.50 -8.18 4.47
C ASP A 325 -2.76 -8.17 5.98
N PHE A 326 -3.58 -7.23 6.44
CA PHE A 326 -3.85 -7.05 7.85
C PHE A 326 -5.35 -6.99 8.15
N ARG A 327 -5.75 -7.60 9.26
CA ARG A 327 -7.16 -7.58 9.70
C ARG A 327 -7.47 -6.29 10.44
N VAL A 328 -8.48 -5.58 9.95
CA VAL A 328 -9.00 -4.39 10.63
C VAL A 328 -9.98 -4.83 11.71
N SER A 329 -9.69 -4.47 12.97
CA SER A 329 -10.53 -4.80 14.12
C SER A 329 -10.57 -3.64 15.10
N GLU A 330 -11.76 -3.13 15.40
CA GLU A 330 -11.94 -2.04 16.37
C GLU A 330 -11.51 -2.45 17.77
N VAL A 331 -11.69 -3.72 18.14
CA VAL A 331 -11.24 -4.26 19.43
C VAL A 331 -9.72 -4.17 19.57
N LYS A 332 -8.98 -4.49 18.51
CA LYS A 332 -7.52 -4.37 18.51
C LYS A 332 -7.08 -2.90 18.55
N ILE A 333 -7.76 -2.02 17.80
CA ILE A 333 -7.48 -0.57 17.81
C ILE A 333 -7.65 -0.02 19.24
N THR A 334 -8.77 -0.33 19.89
CA THR A 334 -9.01 0.09 21.28
C THR A 334 -8.01 -0.55 22.26
N GLY A 335 -7.58 -1.79 21.99
CA GLY A 335 -6.64 -2.54 22.82
C GLY A 335 -5.26 -1.90 22.96
N VAL A 336 -4.76 -1.23 21.90
CA VAL A 336 -3.47 -0.54 21.97
C VAL A 336 -3.48 0.69 22.88
N GLY A 337 -4.65 1.22 23.23
CA GLY A 337 -4.80 2.30 24.19
C GLY A 337 -4.26 1.96 25.60
N LYS A 338 -4.27 0.68 25.96
CA LYS A 338 -3.65 0.21 27.21
C LYS A 338 -2.14 0.50 27.24
N PHE A 339 -1.48 0.36 26.09
CA PHE A 339 -0.06 0.68 25.99
C PHE A 339 0.19 2.19 26.11
N LEU A 340 -0.60 3.03 25.44
CA LEU A 340 -0.47 4.50 25.57
C LEU A 340 -0.70 4.96 27.01
N SER A 341 -1.67 4.35 27.70
CA SER A 341 -1.89 4.59 29.14
C SER A 341 -0.70 4.16 29.98
N LYS A 342 -0.06 3.03 29.66
CA LYS A 342 1.15 2.58 30.35
C LYS A 342 2.33 3.53 30.09
N LEU A 343 2.54 3.96 28.85
CA LEU A 343 3.56 4.96 28.50
C LEU A 343 3.37 6.25 29.29
N TRP A 344 2.14 6.77 29.33
CA TRP A 344 1.79 7.96 30.11
C TRP A 344 2.08 7.79 31.60
N ASN A 345 1.67 6.68 32.20
CA ASN A 345 1.91 6.40 33.62
C ASN A 345 3.39 6.20 33.92
N THR A 346 4.15 5.60 33.02
CA THR A 346 5.60 5.48 33.11
C THR A 346 6.27 6.86 33.07
N ALA A 347 5.88 7.71 32.15
CA ALA A 347 6.37 9.09 32.07
C ALA A 347 6.02 9.89 33.35
N ARG A 348 4.79 9.74 33.87
CA ARG A 348 4.36 10.35 35.11
C ARG A 348 5.18 9.85 36.32
N PHE A 349 5.58 8.59 36.33
CA PHE A 349 6.49 8.08 37.38
C PHE A 349 7.86 8.75 37.26
N VAL A 350 8.45 8.81 36.05
CA VAL A 350 9.75 9.43 35.78
C VAL A 350 9.74 10.92 36.12
N SER A 351 8.63 11.62 35.88
CA SER A 351 8.48 13.07 36.17
C SER A 351 8.59 13.45 37.67
N ASN A 352 8.52 12.48 38.58
CA ASN A 352 8.73 12.76 40.01
C ASN A 352 10.20 13.04 40.35
N PHE A 353 11.11 12.77 39.45
CA PHE A 353 12.55 12.87 39.69
C PHE A 353 13.17 13.97 38.82
N PRO A 354 14.24 14.64 39.27
CA PRO A 354 14.92 15.67 38.48
C PRO A 354 15.71 15.05 37.32
N VAL A 355 15.82 15.81 36.23
CA VAL A 355 16.72 15.49 35.14
C VAL A 355 18.15 15.81 35.56
N VAL A 356 18.98 14.81 35.72
CA VAL A 356 20.38 14.94 36.15
C VAL A 356 21.26 14.05 35.28
N GLU A 357 22.56 14.28 35.29
CA GLU A 357 23.57 13.39 34.75
C GLU A 357 24.34 12.75 35.89
N GLU A 358 24.46 11.43 35.86
CA GLU A 358 25.23 10.63 36.81
C GLU A 358 25.66 9.33 36.15
N GLU A 359 26.80 8.77 36.59
CA GLU A 359 27.30 7.49 36.11
C GLU A 359 26.36 6.34 36.48
N PRO A 360 26.03 5.44 35.53
CA PRO A 360 25.11 4.33 35.78
C PRO A 360 25.73 3.25 36.66
N LEU A 361 24.94 2.71 37.59
CA LEU A 361 25.29 1.51 38.37
C LEU A 361 24.99 0.23 37.55
N GLU A 362 25.33 -0.94 38.04
CA GLU A 362 25.21 -2.19 37.30
C GLU A 362 23.76 -2.48 36.82
N THR A 363 22.76 -2.20 37.66
CA THR A 363 21.34 -2.31 37.27
C THR A 363 20.96 -1.31 36.16
N ASP A 364 21.56 -0.14 36.21
CA ASP A 364 21.35 0.90 35.18
C ASP A 364 22.04 0.53 33.87
N LYS A 365 23.26 0.01 33.93
CA LYS A 365 23.99 -0.49 32.75
C LYS A 365 23.23 -1.61 32.03
N TRP A 366 22.64 -2.54 32.79
CA TRP A 366 21.81 -3.60 32.23
C TRP A 366 20.64 -3.04 31.41
N ILE A 367 19.87 -2.10 31.97
CA ILE A 367 18.71 -1.57 31.24
C ILE A 367 19.11 -0.69 30.03
N LEU A 368 20.25 0.02 30.13
CA LEU A 368 20.81 0.79 29.02
C LEU A 368 21.26 -0.14 27.88
N ASP A 369 21.79 -1.30 28.20
CA ASP A 369 22.17 -2.32 27.22
C ASP A 369 20.93 -2.90 26.49
N GLU A 370 19.87 -3.19 27.24
CA GLU A 370 18.58 -3.58 26.64
C GLU A 370 17.98 -2.45 25.78
N LEU A 371 18.06 -1.20 26.23
CA LEU A 371 17.63 -0.04 25.45
C LEU A 371 18.44 0.11 24.16
N SER A 372 19.74 -0.13 24.22
CA SER A 372 20.63 -0.07 23.05
C SER A 372 20.21 -1.04 21.95
N LYS A 373 19.77 -2.26 22.30
CA LYS A 373 19.18 -3.22 21.35
C LYS A 373 17.90 -2.68 20.73
N VAL A 374 17.01 -2.11 21.55
CA VAL A 374 15.75 -1.53 21.08
C VAL A 374 16.02 -0.37 20.12
N ILE A 375 16.98 0.50 20.43
CA ILE A 375 17.38 1.61 19.55
C ILE A 375 17.87 1.05 18.21
N LYS A 376 18.83 0.11 18.23
CA LYS A 376 19.41 -0.48 17.02
C LYS A 376 18.35 -1.10 16.12
N GLU A 377 17.54 -2.02 16.66
CA GLU A 377 16.50 -2.70 15.89
C GLU A 377 15.43 -1.74 15.37
N SER A 378 15.08 -0.70 16.16
CA SER A 378 14.12 0.32 15.75
C SER A 378 14.65 1.17 14.60
N LEU A 379 15.93 1.56 14.64
CA LEU A 379 16.57 2.32 13.55
C LEU A 379 16.68 1.50 12.27
N GLU A 380 17.05 0.23 12.36
CA GLU A 380 17.02 -0.72 11.23
C GLU A 380 15.62 -0.80 10.63
N GLY A 381 14.58 -0.94 11.46
CA GLY A 381 13.19 -0.94 11.01
C GLY A 381 12.79 0.35 10.29
N TYR A 382 13.18 1.50 10.80
CA TYR A 382 12.92 2.79 10.14
C TYR A 382 13.68 2.96 8.84
N GLN A 383 14.93 2.50 8.74
CA GLN A 383 15.73 2.51 7.52
C GLN A 383 15.10 1.67 6.41
N ASP A 384 14.46 0.55 6.79
CA ASP A 384 13.74 -0.33 5.88
C ASP A 384 12.28 0.10 5.66
N TYR A 385 11.89 1.26 6.18
CA TYR A 385 10.50 1.75 6.15
C TYR A 385 9.48 0.80 6.77
N ASN A 386 9.90 -0.07 7.68
CA ASN A 386 9.07 -1.05 8.36
C ASN A 386 8.72 -0.59 9.78
N PHE A 387 7.64 0.15 9.92
CA PHE A 387 7.16 0.69 11.19
C PHE A 387 6.69 -0.38 12.19
N PHE A 388 6.45 -1.61 11.72
CA PHE A 388 6.08 -2.73 12.59
C PHE A 388 7.17 -3.06 13.61
N ILE A 389 8.43 -2.99 13.20
CA ILE A 389 9.58 -3.30 14.06
C ILE A 389 9.67 -2.31 15.23
N PRO A 390 9.86 -1.00 15.03
CA PRO A 390 9.98 -0.06 16.16
C PRO A 390 8.72 -0.01 17.05
N ALA A 391 7.51 -0.10 16.46
CA ALA A 391 6.28 -0.11 17.23
C ALA A 391 6.22 -1.27 18.24
N ASN A 392 6.57 -2.48 17.81
CA ASN A 392 6.52 -3.66 18.65
C ASN A 392 7.72 -3.76 19.60
N ARG A 393 8.95 -3.46 19.16
CA ARG A 393 10.13 -3.52 19.99
C ARG A 393 10.08 -2.54 21.17
N VAL A 394 9.66 -1.27 20.91
CA VAL A 394 9.47 -0.30 21.99
C VAL A 394 8.35 -0.74 22.96
N ARG A 395 7.25 -1.26 22.41
CA ARG A 395 6.13 -1.77 23.22
C ARG A 395 6.55 -2.94 24.09
N GLU A 396 7.25 -3.92 23.55
CA GLU A 396 7.77 -5.08 24.29
C GLU A 396 8.74 -4.66 25.40
N PHE A 397 9.66 -3.76 25.12
CA PHE A 397 10.61 -3.26 26.10
C PHE A 397 9.90 -2.57 27.28
N ILE A 398 8.98 -1.62 27.00
CA ILE A 398 8.25 -0.93 28.07
C ILE A 398 7.37 -1.90 28.86
N TRP A 399 6.70 -2.83 28.17
CA TRP A 399 5.70 -3.70 28.79
C TRP A 399 6.31 -4.84 29.58
N ASN A 400 7.39 -5.44 29.08
CA ASN A 400 7.93 -6.69 29.61
C ASN A 400 9.24 -6.50 30.40
N ILE A 401 9.98 -5.41 30.21
CA ILE A 401 11.30 -5.22 30.83
C ILE A 401 11.34 -3.93 31.66
N PHE A 402 11.16 -2.78 31.02
CA PHE A 402 11.37 -1.49 31.66
C PHE A 402 10.42 -1.23 32.84
N ALA A 403 9.10 -1.30 32.60
CA ALA A 403 8.14 -0.97 33.62
C ALA A 403 7.98 -2.06 34.70
N PRO A 404 7.90 -3.38 34.38
CA PRO A 404 7.68 -4.40 35.43
C PRO A 404 8.94 -4.80 36.19
N HIS A 405 10.13 -4.63 35.58
CA HIS A 405 11.37 -5.08 36.21
C HIS A 405 12.28 -3.92 36.60
N TYR A 406 12.77 -3.13 35.62
CA TYR A 406 13.74 -2.09 35.93
C TYR A 406 13.18 -1.01 36.88
N ILE A 407 12.02 -0.45 36.57
CA ILE A 407 11.39 0.59 37.42
C ILE A 407 11.18 0.06 38.83
N GLU A 408 10.69 -1.16 38.98
CA GLU A 408 10.44 -1.74 40.32
C GLU A 408 11.76 -2.04 41.05
N LEU A 409 12.83 -2.47 40.34
CA LEU A 409 14.16 -2.66 40.95
C LEU A 409 14.70 -1.35 41.52
N VAL A 410 14.69 -0.29 40.73
CA VAL A 410 15.32 0.98 41.13
C VAL A 410 14.40 1.90 41.92
N LYS A 411 13.17 1.50 42.17
CA LYS A 411 12.15 2.36 42.78
C LYS A 411 12.55 2.90 44.16
N GLN A 412 13.05 2.05 45.07
CA GLN A 412 13.50 2.50 46.37
C GLN A 412 14.72 3.39 46.26
N ARG A 413 15.66 3.05 45.43
CA ARG A 413 16.84 3.84 45.12
C ARG A 413 16.47 5.20 44.52
N ALA A 414 15.52 5.28 43.60
CA ALA A 414 15.03 6.53 43.04
C ALA A 414 14.36 7.47 44.05
N TYR A 415 13.74 6.90 45.09
CA TYR A 415 13.20 7.67 46.23
C TYR A 415 14.21 7.96 47.33
N GLY A 416 15.49 7.53 47.20
CA GLY A 416 16.53 7.72 48.18
C GLY A 416 16.31 6.93 49.48
N ILE A 417 15.56 5.83 49.42
CA ILE A 417 15.25 5.01 50.59
C ILE A 417 16.38 3.99 50.78
N GLU A 418 17.18 4.17 51.83
CA GLU A 418 18.32 3.31 52.19
C GLU A 418 19.47 3.31 51.13
N PHE A 419 19.55 4.33 50.28
CA PHE A 419 20.60 4.53 49.29
C PHE A 419 21.24 5.91 49.44
N ASP A 420 22.51 6.01 49.07
CA ASP A 420 23.24 7.28 49.05
C ASP A 420 22.77 8.17 47.88
N GLU A 421 23.15 9.44 47.94
CA GLU A 421 22.75 10.46 46.94
C GLU A 421 23.25 10.11 45.55
N LYS A 422 24.47 9.61 45.39
CA LYS A 422 25.05 9.25 44.08
C LYS A 422 24.27 8.12 43.42
N SER A 423 23.99 7.06 44.20
CA SER A 423 23.18 5.93 43.74
C SER A 423 21.75 6.35 43.34
N THR A 424 21.17 7.28 44.10
CA THR A 424 19.84 7.85 43.84
C THR A 424 19.84 8.64 42.50
N ARG A 425 20.85 9.49 42.33
CA ARG A 425 21.01 10.29 41.08
C ARG A 425 21.25 9.40 39.86
N ALA A 426 22.00 8.30 39.96
CA ALA A 426 22.20 7.35 38.89
C ALA A 426 20.87 6.73 38.40
N ALA A 427 19.96 6.39 39.34
CA ALA A 427 18.62 5.93 39.00
C ALA A 427 17.82 7.01 38.24
N TRP A 428 17.84 8.27 38.68
CA TRP A 428 17.16 9.38 38.01
C TRP A 428 17.70 9.59 36.60
N SER A 429 19.02 9.65 36.47
CA SER A 429 19.69 9.80 35.17
C SER A 429 19.23 8.73 34.19
N THR A 430 19.29 7.47 34.58
CA THR A 430 18.93 6.34 33.69
C THR A 430 17.44 6.28 33.36
N LEU A 431 16.54 6.57 34.32
CA LEU A 431 15.11 6.69 34.06
C LEU A 431 14.81 7.73 32.98
N HIS A 432 15.46 8.89 33.07
CA HIS A 432 15.29 9.95 32.06
C HIS A 432 15.94 9.60 30.71
N ILE A 433 17.11 8.96 30.68
CA ILE A 433 17.75 8.46 29.46
C ILE A 433 16.80 7.50 28.74
N CYS A 434 16.27 6.50 29.45
CA CYS A 434 15.31 5.56 28.88
C CYS A 434 14.08 6.28 28.34
N MET A 435 13.45 7.16 29.11
CA MET A 435 12.23 7.86 28.70
C MET A 435 12.47 8.73 27.47
N LYS A 436 13.54 9.52 27.43
CA LYS A 436 13.88 10.37 26.25
C LYS A 436 14.00 9.54 24.99
N ASN A 437 14.78 8.44 25.03
CA ASN A 437 15.00 7.59 23.87
C ASN A 437 13.71 6.90 23.39
N LEU A 438 12.90 6.38 24.32
CA LEU A 438 11.61 5.74 23.98
C LEU A 438 10.64 6.72 23.33
N LEU A 439 10.58 7.95 23.80
CA LEU A 439 9.73 8.99 23.21
C LEU A 439 10.21 9.34 21.80
N LEU A 440 11.52 9.50 21.59
CA LEU A 440 12.09 9.78 20.25
C LEU A 440 11.79 8.65 19.27
N LEU A 441 11.95 7.38 19.69
CA LEU A 441 11.64 6.22 18.85
C LEU A 441 10.15 6.12 18.51
N LEU A 442 9.25 6.53 19.40
CA LEU A 442 7.80 6.48 19.17
C LEU A 442 7.25 7.72 18.45
N ALA A 443 7.98 8.83 18.42
CA ALA A 443 7.49 10.10 17.87
C ALA A 443 6.94 10.01 16.43
N PRO A 444 7.54 9.27 15.50
CA PRO A 444 6.98 9.11 14.15
C PRO A 444 5.66 8.33 14.13
N ILE A 445 5.40 7.49 15.13
CA ILE A 445 4.23 6.61 15.20
C ILE A 445 3.11 7.26 16.00
N THR A 446 3.41 7.77 17.20
CA THR A 446 2.46 8.39 18.13
C THR A 446 2.83 9.85 18.42
N PRO A 447 2.67 10.75 17.42
CA PRO A 447 3.24 12.09 17.46
C PRO A 447 2.68 12.99 18.57
N PHE A 448 1.40 12.83 18.93
CA PHE A 448 0.77 13.75 19.88
C PHE A 448 1.15 13.45 21.34
N ILE A 449 1.03 12.20 21.78
CA ILE A 449 1.37 11.82 23.16
C ILE A 449 2.86 11.99 23.42
N THR A 450 3.72 11.67 22.47
CA THR A 450 5.18 11.80 22.63
C THR A 450 5.60 13.26 22.70
N ASP A 451 5.06 14.15 21.85
CA ASP A 451 5.34 15.58 21.90
C ASP A 451 4.80 16.22 23.21
N LYS A 452 3.61 15.80 23.65
CA LYS A 452 3.05 16.28 24.93
C LYS A 452 3.94 15.92 26.12
N ILE A 453 4.36 14.65 26.23
CA ILE A 453 5.25 14.21 27.31
C ILE A 453 6.61 14.93 27.22
N TRP A 454 7.16 15.04 26.02
CA TRP A 454 8.43 15.71 25.77
C TRP A 454 8.43 17.16 26.22
N ARG A 455 7.39 17.92 25.86
CA ARG A 455 7.26 19.32 26.23
C ARG A 455 7.07 19.55 27.72
N GLU A 456 6.44 18.62 28.41
CA GLU A 456 6.24 18.70 29.86
C GLU A 456 7.54 18.39 30.64
N LEU A 457 8.39 17.48 30.11
CA LEU A 457 9.52 16.98 30.85
C LEU A 457 10.88 17.56 30.45
N TYR A 458 11.07 17.89 29.18
CA TYR A 458 12.42 18.11 28.64
C TYR A 458 12.63 19.43 27.92
N SER A 459 11.73 19.86 27.07
CA SER A 459 11.92 21.06 26.24
C SER A 459 10.62 21.59 25.71
N GLN A 460 10.50 22.91 25.61
CA GLN A 460 9.35 23.57 24.95
C GLN A 460 9.40 23.41 23.41
N GLU A 461 10.54 23.05 22.84
CA GLU A 461 10.65 22.73 21.43
C GLU A 461 10.05 21.35 21.14
N SER A 462 9.42 21.22 19.97
CA SER A 462 8.78 19.97 19.56
C SER A 462 9.77 18.80 19.47
N ILE A 463 9.35 17.61 19.93
CA ILE A 463 10.11 16.36 19.77
C ILE A 463 10.41 16.07 18.30
N HIS A 464 9.55 16.50 17.38
CA HIS A 464 9.69 16.28 15.93
C HIS A 464 10.82 17.08 15.28
N LYS A 465 11.47 17.97 16.03
CA LYS A 465 12.69 18.68 15.63
C LYS A 465 13.96 18.05 16.20
N GLN A 466 13.82 17.01 17.00
CA GLN A 466 14.95 16.32 17.61
C GLN A 466 15.52 15.26 16.67
N ILE A 467 16.74 14.84 16.93
CA ILE A 467 17.45 13.78 16.20
C ILE A 467 17.13 12.43 16.83
N PHE A 468 17.07 11.37 16.03
CA PHE A 468 16.93 10.02 16.52
C PHE A 468 18.07 9.64 17.49
N PRO A 469 17.79 8.77 18.48
CA PRO A 469 18.82 8.34 19.40
C PRO A 469 19.90 7.51 18.71
N GLU A 470 21.11 7.63 19.22
CA GLU A 470 22.25 6.80 18.82
C GLU A 470 22.55 5.76 19.90
N VAL A 471 23.06 4.60 19.49
CA VAL A 471 23.59 3.59 20.42
C VAL A 471 24.92 4.11 20.94
N LYS A 472 24.99 4.37 22.24
CA LYS A 472 26.19 4.94 22.87
C LYS A 472 27.05 3.91 23.59
N ASP A 473 26.40 2.95 24.26
CA ASP A 473 27.05 2.05 25.22
C ASP A 473 26.73 0.59 24.91
N ASP A 474 27.69 -0.29 25.15
CA ASP A 474 27.56 -1.74 25.09
C ASP A 474 28.25 -2.33 26.33
N TYR A 475 27.44 -2.54 27.38
CA TYR A 475 27.94 -3.10 28.66
C TYR A 475 27.92 -4.63 28.67
N GLN A 476 27.39 -5.28 27.65
CA GLN A 476 27.26 -6.73 27.51
C GLN A 476 26.49 -7.43 28.66
N LEU A 477 25.61 -6.69 29.33
CA LEU A 477 24.79 -7.18 30.47
C LEU A 477 23.42 -7.69 30.06
N SER A 478 22.99 -7.46 28.84
CA SER A 478 21.66 -7.88 28.36
C SER A 478 21.48 -9.41 28.26
N THR A 479 22.55 -10.18 28.34
CA THR A 479 22.48 -11.66 28.43
C THR A 479 21.87 -12.14 29.78
N ILE A 480 21.89 -11.29 30.81
CA ILE A 480 21.37 -11.60 32.15
C ILE A 480 19.86 -11.35 32.30
N THR A 481 19.21 -10.73 31.30
CA THR A 481 17.79 -10.31 31.34
C THR A 481 16.84 -11.44 31.72
N ALA A 482 17.02 -12.61 31.09
CA ALA A 482 16.20 -13.79 31.39
C ALA A 482 16.30 -14.19 32.90
N ASN A 483 17.50 -14.17 33.44
CA ASN A 483 17.73 -14.56 34.83
C ASN A 483 17.10 -13.55 35.82
N ILE A 484 17.15 -12.24 35.54
CA ILE A 484 16.49 -11.22 36.37
C ILE A 484 14.96 -11.42 36.32
N ILE A 485 14.38 -11.64 35.14
CA ILE A 485 12.94 -11.87 34.99
C ILE A 485 12.51 -13.15 35.73
N GLU A 486 13.27 -14.23 35.58
CA GLU A 486 13.02 -15.51 36.24
C GLU A 486 13.09 -15.38 37.75
N PHE A 487 14.13 -14.73 38.27
CA PHE A 487 14.28 -14.49 39.70
C PHE A 487 13.14 -13.65 40.28
N ASN A 488 12.80 -12.53 39.63
CA ASN A 488 11.67 -11.70 40.06
C ASN A 488 10.36 -12.50 40.07
N SER A 489 10.12 -13.31 39.05
CA SER A 489 8.94 -14.17 38.94
C SER A 489 8.91 -15.24 40.03
N LEU A 490 10.06 -15.85 40.34
CA LEU A 490 10.21 -16.82 41.41
C LEU A 490 9.82 -16.19 42.77
N VAL A 491 10.36 -15.00 43.08
CA VAL A 491 10.06 -14.31 44.35
C VAL A 491 8.59 -13.94 44.44
N TRP A 492 7.99 -13.40 43.36
CA TRP A 492 6.56 -13.06 43.34
C TRP A 492 5.66 -14.29 43.55
N ASN A 493 5.97 -15.41 42.91
CA ASN A 493 5.23 -16.66 43.06
C ASN A 493 5.34 -17.21 44.48
N LYS A 494 6.55 -17.24 45.06
CA LYS A 494 6.75 -17.69 46.45
C LYS A 494 5.99 -16.83 47.44
N LYS A 495 5.99 -15.49 47.29
CA LYS A 495 5.17 -14.60 48.13
C LYS A 495 3.69 -14.93 48.01
N LYS A 496 3.20 -15.15 46.78
CA LYS A 496 1.79 -15.52 46.52
C LYS A 496 1.43 -16.86 47.16
N GLU A 497 2.28 -17.86 47.03
CA GLU A 497 2.09 -19.19 47.64
C GLU A 497 2.02 -19.14 49.17
N GLN A 498 2.79 -18.22 49.78
CA GLN A 498 2.79 -17.98 51.22
C GLN A 498 1.70 -17.00 51.69
N GLY A 499 0.83 -16.53 50.80
CA GLY A 499 -0.20 -15.53 51.10
C GLY A 499 0.35 -14.15 51.45
N LEU A 500 1.60 -13.85 51.13
CA LEU A 500 2.28 -12.61 51.44
C LEU A 500 1.96 -11.53 50.39
N SER A 501 1.79 -10.29 50.86
CA SER A 501 1.78 -9.13 49.97
C SER A 501 3.16 -8.94 49.35
N LEU A 502 3.21 -8.39 48.12
CA LEU A 502 4.47 -8.04 47.46
C LEU A 502 5.35 -7.10 48.30
N LYS A 503 4.74 -6.36 49.23
CA LYS A 503 5.43 -5.44 50.16
C LYS A 503 6.06 -6.13 51.38
N ASN A 504 5.76 -7.38 51.63
CA ASN A 504 6.30 -8.13 52.78
C ASN A 504 7.70 -8.64 52.46
N GLY A 505 8.53 -8.78 53.52
CA GLY A 505 9.83 -9.43 53.39
C GLY A 505 9.71 -10.94 53.17
N ILE A 506 10.71 -11.52 52.52
CA ILE A 506 10.85 -12.97 52.32
C ILE A 506 12.33 -13.35 52.35
N SER A 507 12.64 -14.57 52.82
CA SER A 507 14.01 -15.09 52.80
C SER A 507 14.18 -15.96 51.53
N ILE A 508 14.96 -15.46 50.60
CA ILE A 508 15.34 -16.16 49.35
C ILE A 508 16.77 -15.75 49.04
N GLU A 509 17.60 -16.73 48.74
CA GLU A 509 18.99 -16.52 48.33
C GLU A 509 19.06 -15.99 46.87
N ILE A 510 19.91 -14.98 46.66
CA ILE A 510 20.16 -14.42 45.32
C ILE A 510 21.17 -15.32 44.61
N PRO A 511 20.86 -15.78 43.38
CA PRO A 511 21.80 -16.57 42.60
C PRO A 511 23.11 -15.82 42.33
N LYS A 512 24.23 -16.54 42.30
CA LYS A 512 25.56 -15.96 42.15
C LYS A 512 25.72 -15.08 40.89
N ASN A 513 25.06 -15.44 39.79
CA ASN A 513 25.08 -14.66 38.55
C ASN A 513 24.27 -13.34 38.63
N LEU A 514 23.52 -13.11 39.72
CA LEU A 514 22.77 -11.87 40.01
C LEU A 514 23.36 -11.04 41.14
N GLU A 515 24.51 -11.41 41.70
CA GLU A 515 25.18 -10.68 42.80
C GLU A 515 25.44 -9.20 42.44
N LEU A 516 25.73 -8.89 41.21
CA LEU A 516 25.92 -7.50 40.72
C LEU A 516 24.70 -6.60 40.95
N PHE A 517 23.51 -7.19 41.05
CA PHE A 517 22.22 -6.51 41.21
C PHE A 517 21.66 -6.65 42.66
N GLU A 518 22.45 -7.20 43.56
CA GLU A 518 22.00 -7.59 44.91
C GLU A 518 21.30 -6.45 45.65
N SER A 519 21.87 -5.24 45.65
CA SER A 519 21.32 -4.10 46.38
C SER A 519 19.90 -3.75 45.96
N ASP A 520 19.66 -3.64 44.63
CA ASP A 520 18.36 -3.32 44.07
C ASP A 520 17.36 -4.50 44.22
N LEU A 521 17.82 -5.75 44.03
CA LEU A 521 17.00 -6.95 44.26
C LEU A 521 16.55 -7.10 45.72
N ARG A 522 17.44 -6.84 46.67
CA ARG A 522 17.09 -6.84 48.11
C ARG A 522 16.08 -5.75 48.42
N ALA A 523 16.32 -4.55 47.95
CA ALA A 523 15.42 -3.43 48.15
C ALA A 523 14.03 -3.68 47.55
N MET A 524 13.95 -4.11 46.29
CA MET A 524 12.69 -4.40 45.58
C MET A 524 11.87 -5.46 46.29
N HIS A 525 12.49 -6.58 46.63
CA HIS A 525 11.80 -7.74 47.16
C HIS A 525 11.75 -7.79 48.71
N LYS A 526 12.43 -6.85 49.39
CA LYS A 526 12.62 -6.87 50.85
C LYS A 526 13.18 -8.21 51.33
N LEU A 527 14.26 -8.66 50.66
CA LEU A 527 14.90 -9.93 51.01
C LEU A 527 15.57 -9.83 52.39
N GLN A 528 15.19 -10.73 53.28
CA GLN A 528 15.82 -10.89 54.58
C GLN A 528 17.17 -11.60 54.41
N ARG A 529 18.13 -11.25 55.30
CA ARG A 529 19.45 -11.91 55.33
C ARG A 529 19.35 -13.35 55.78
#